data_3602f41b1de49ca2c387319b5b51dea2
#
_entry.id   3602f41b1de49ca2c387319b5b51dea2
#
_cell.length_a   1.000
_cell.length_b   1.000
_cell.length_c   1.000
_cell.angle_alpha   90.00
_cell.angle_beta   90.00
_cell.angle_gamma   90.00
#
_symmetry.space_group_name_H-M   'P 1'
#
loop_
_entity.id
_entity.type
_entity.pdbx_description
1 polymer ?
#
loop_
_entity_poly.entity_id
_entity_poly.type
_entity_poly.pdbx_seq_one_letter_code
_entity_poly.pdbx_strand_id
1 'polypeptide(L)'
;LAEGDERALRLAADFGVFAALREDSDDARSALAALCPAGAGLGLVETAPVAPPPELELISNAACDQMVAETLSPIEVKFEVVELGDADAPEMLALARLTEPGPFYARTHELGRFIGVKRDGRLAAMAGERMRFPGYCEVSGVCTHPDFRGHGYAAGLSSLVAQNIVARGETPFLHVYPHNRPAIAIYEALGFQHRRSMTLTILGRRS
;
A
#
# COMPACT_ATOMS: atom_id res chain seq x y z
N LEU A 1 -1.14 -10.88 12.52
CA LEU A 1 -1.12 -9.77 11.58
C LEU A 1 -1.94 -8.57 12.06
N ALA A 2 -3.19 -8.78 12.48
CA ALA A 2 -4.06 -7.74 13.02
C ALA A 2 -4.19 -7.84 14.53
N GLU A 3 -4.34 -6.69 15.17
CA GLU A 3 -4.57 -6.51 16.60
C GLU A 3 -5.85 -5.72 16.81
N GLY A 4 -6.59 -6.00 17.90
CA GLY A 4 -7.85 -5.35 18.23
C GLY A 4 -8.99 -6.34 18.41
N ASP A 5 -10.21 -5.83 18.30
CA ASP A 5 -11.45 -6.59 18.47
C ASP A 5 -12.45 -6.27 17.35
N GLU A 6 -13.71 -6.70 17.52
CA GLU A 6 -14.77 -6.49 16.52
C GLU A 6 -15.13 -5.02 16.27
N ARG A 7 -14.74 -4.07 17.11
CA ARG A 7 -15.03 -2.62 17.00
C ARG A 7 -13.98 -1.89 16.19
N ALA A 8 -12.72 -2.22 16.43
CA ALA A 8 -11.57 -1.62 15.73
C ALA A 8 -10.44 -2.63 15.58
N LEU A 9 -9.75 -2.56 14.46
CA LEU A 9 -8.58 -3.37 14.15
C LEU A 9 -7.45 -2.49 13.65
N ARG A 10 -6.20 -2.89 13.91
CA ARG A 10 -5.02 -2.35 13.24
C ARG A 10 -4.11 -3.47 12.76
N LEU A 11 -3.28 -3.20 11.77
CA LEU A 11 -2.12 -4.06 11.52
C LEU A 11 -1.12 -3.94 12.68
N ALA A 12 -0.46 -5.04 13.05
CA ALA A 12 0.66 -4.98 13.97
C ALA A 12 1.72 -3.99 13.43
N ALA A 13 2.39 -3.26 14.33
CA ALA A 13 3.17 -2.07 13.98
C ALA A 13 4.31 -2.31 12.98
N ASP A 14 4.84 -3.51 12.92
CA ASP A 14 5.89 -3.93 11.98
C ASP A 14 5.38 -4.29 10.57
N PHE A 15 4.06 -4.49 10.41
CA PHE A 15 3.42 -4.72 9.12
C PHE A 15 2.92 -3.45 8.44
N GLY A 16 2.43 -2.48 9.22
CA GLY A 16 1.90 -1.26 8.63
C GLY A 16 1.23 -0.33 9.63
N VAL A 17 0.85 0.84 9.15
CA VAL A 17 0.15 1.87 9.92
C VAL A 17 -1.37 1.68 9.93
N PHE A 18 -1.90 0.83 9.05
CA PHE A 18 -3.32 0.81 8.75
C PHE A 18 -4.18 0.27 9.87
N ALA A 19 -5.29 0.95 10.08
CA ALA A 19 -6.34 0.60 11.02
C ALA A 19 -7.71 0.78 10.35
N ALA A 20 -8.73 0.17 10.93
CA ALA A 20 -10.11 0.29 10.50
C ALA A 20 -11.07 0.27 11.69
N LEU A 21 -12.15 1.02 11.56
CA LEU A 21 -13.32 0.96 12.43
C LEU A 21 -14.38 0.07 11.77
N ARG A 22 -15.13 -0.69 12.57
CA ARG A 22 -16.29 -1.43 12.07
C ARG A 22 -17.39 -0.47 11.65
N GLU A 23 -17.60 0.57 12.46
CA GLU A 23 -18.60 1.62 12.28
C GLU A 23 -18.11 2.91 12.92
N ASP A 24 -18.70 4.03 12.56
CA ASP A 24 -18.38 5.32 13.16
C ASP A 24 -19.21 5.58 14.42
N SER A 25 -18.84 4.91 15.53
CA SER A 25 -19.45 5.07 16.86
C SER A 25 -18.41 5.48 17.91
N ASP A 26 -18.86 6.09 19.02
CA ASP A 26 -17.96 6.50 20.11
C ASP A 26 -17.23 5.30 20.73
N ASP A 27 -17.89 4.14 20.80
CA ASP A 27 -17.31 2.90 21.31
C ASP A 27 -16.19 2.37 20.39
N ALA A 28 -16.42 2.37 19.07
CA ALA A 28 -15.40 1.98 18.09
C ALA A 28 -14.23 2.97 18.06
N ARG A 29 -14.49 4.28 18.16
CA ARG A 29 -13.46 5.30 18.26
C ARG A 29 -12.61 5.15 19.52
N SER A 30 -13.22 4.84 20.67
CA SER A 30 -12.50 4.54 21.91
C SER A 30 -11.63 3.29 21.78
N ALA A 31 -12.16 2.23 21.15
CA ALA A 31 -11.39 1.02 20.84
C ALA A 31 -10.19 1.31 19.93
N LEU A 32 -10.40 2.13 18.90
CA LEU A 32 -9.30 2.58 18.01
C LEU A 32 -8.21 3.34 18.78
N ALA A 33 -8.62 4.25 19.67
CA ALA A 33 -7.67 5.02 20.47
C ALA A 33 -6.80 4.11 21.36
N ALA A 34 -7.39 3.07 21.92
CA ALA A 34 -6.66 2.08 22.73
C ALA A 34 -5.59 1.32 21.92
N LEU A 35 -5.82 1.13 20.62
CA LEU A 35 -4.89 0.45 19.71
C LEU A 35 -3.73 1.33 19.25
N CYS A 36 -3.78 2.66 19.45
CA CYS A 36 -2.73 3.56 18.98
C CYS A 36 -1.42 3.31 19.73
N PRO A 37 -0.33 2.92 19.06
CA PRO A 37 0.94 2.64 19.73
C PRO A 37 1.62 3.95 20.16
N ALA A 38 2.39 3.88 21.24
CA ALA A 38 3.21 5.00 21.67
C ALA A 38 4.28 5.32 20.61
N GLY A 39 4.39 6.61 20.23
CA GLY A 39 5.40 7.07 19.28
C GLY A 39 5.17 6.68 17.81
N ALA A 40 4.00 6.11 17.49
CA ALA A 40 3.61 5.79 16.12
C ALA A 40 2.16 6.23 15.86
N GLY A 41 1.73 6.17 14.60
CA GLY A 41 0.39 6.57 14.18
C GLY A 41 -0.50 5.40 13.77
N LEU A 42 -1.79 5.70 13.65
CA LEU A 42 -2.80 4.87 13.00
C LEU A 42 -3.24 5.53 11.69
N GLY A 43 -3.25 4.79 10.60
CA GLY A 43 -3.67 5.25 9.28
C GLY A 43 -5.04 4.70 8.90
N LEU A 44 -6.01 5.56 8.69
CA LEU A 44 -7.34 5.19 8.18
C LEU A 44 -7.48 5.71 6.74
N VAL A 45 -7.96 4.84 5.85
CA VAL A 45 -8.22 5.20 4.45
C VAL A 45 -9.72 5.22 4.24
N GLU A 46 -10.29 6.42 4.22
CA GLU A 46 -11.74 6.65 4.17
C GLU A 46 -12.10 7.66 3.05
N THR A 47 -13.38 7.74 2.73
CA THR A 47 -13.88 8.69 1.71
C THR A 47 -13.84 10.15 2.18
N ALA A 48 -13.71 10.37 3.48
CA ALA A 48 -13.57 11.69 4.11
C ALA A 48 -12.53 11.61 5.24
N PRO A 49 -11.94 12.73 5.65
CA PRO A 49 -11.07 12.77 6.82
C PRO A 49 -11.78 12.25 8.08
N VAL A 50 -11.08 11.40 8.84
CA VAL A 50 -11.59 10.87 10.11
C VAL A 50 -11.28 11.86 11.23
N ALA A 51 -12.31 12.26 11.98
CA ALA A 51 -12.12 13.09 13.16
C ALA A 51 -11.45 12.27 14.27
N PRO A 52 -10.37 12.80 14.91
CA PRO A 52 -9.70 12.09 15.98
C PRO A 52 -10.61 11.95 17.21
N PRO A 53 -10.64 10.77 17.86
CA PRO A 53 -11.24 10.64 19.19
C PRO A 53 -10.46 11.48 20.23
N PRO A 54 -11.03 11.75 21.41
CA PRO A 54 -10.43 12.68 22.40
C PRO A 54 -8.99 12.36 22.80
N GLU A 55 -8.61 11.09 22.82
CA GLU A 55 -7.29 10.58 23.21
C GLU A 55 -6.23 10.70 22.10
N LEU A 56 -6.67 10.95 20.88
CA LEU A 56 -5.80 11.06 19.70
C LEU A 56 -5.80 12.48 19.14
N GLU A 57 -4.80 12.78 18.35
CA GLU A 57 -4.71 13.99 17.56
C GLU A 57 -4.46 13.69 16.08
N LEU A 58 -4.85 14.61 15.22
CA LEU A 58 -4.56 14.53 13.80
C LEU A 58 -3.09 14.86 13.55
N ILE A 59 -2.33 13.89 13.01
CA ILE A 59 -0.97 14.12 12.56
C ILE A 59 -0.98 14.65 11.12
N SER A 60 -1.72 13.98 10.21
CA SER A 60 -1.81 14.42 8.82
C SER A 60 -3.04 13.86 8.11
N ASN A 61 -3.43 14.58 7.04
CA ASN A 61 -4.35 14.10 6.03
C ASN A 61 -3.66 14.14 4.66
N ALA A 62 -3.76 13.06 3.89
CA ALA A 62 -3.28 13.00 2.53
C ALA A 62 -4.39 12.48 1.60
N ALA A 63 -4.67 13.23 0.54
CA ALA A 63 -5.55 12.74 -0.51
C ALA A 63 -4.90 11.56 -1.23
N CYS A 64 -5.64 10.51 -1.50
CA CYS A 64 -5.24 9.40 -2.35
C CYS A 64 -6.41 8.96 -3.23
N ASP A 65 -6.12 8.64 -4.49
CA ASP A 65 -7.11 8.10 -5.41
C ASP A 65 -7.06 6.58 -5.39
N GLN A 66 -8.22 5.96 -5.26
CA GLN A 66 -8.36 4.52 -5.44
C GLN A 66 -8.63 4.24 -6.91
N MET A 67 -7.82 3.37 -7.50
CA MET A 67 -7.98 2.90 -8.88
C MET A 67 -8.23 1.40 -8.88
N VAL A 68 -9.05 0.91 -9.82
CA VAL A 68 -9.45 -0.50 -9.96
C VAL A 68 -9.31 -0.92 -11.42
N ALA A 69 -8.86 -2.13 -11.68
CA ALA A 69 -8.82 -2.70 -13.04
C ALA A 69 -9.74 -3.92 -13.16
N GLU A 70 -10.92 -3.72 -13.72
CA GLU A 70 -11.82 -4.84 -14.07
C GLU A 70 -11.36 -5.57 -15.33
N THR A 71 -10.64 -4.86 -16.20
CA THR A 71 -10.00 -5.41 -17.39
C THR A 71 -8.58 -4.90 -17.46
N LEU A 72 -7.62 -5.81 -17.58
CA LEU A 72 -6.21 -5.46 -17.70
C LEU A 72 -5.81 -5.29 -19.17
N SER A 73 -4.87 -4.37 -19.38
CA SER A 73 -4.08 -4.23 -20.61
C SER A 73 -2.62 -4.60 -20.29
N PRO A 74 -2.29 -5.92 -20.25
CA PRO A 74 -0.98 -6.36 -19.82
C PRO A 74 0.08 -5.96 -20.85
N ILE A 75 1.29 -5.67 -20.34
CA ILE A 75 2.45 -5.35 -21.18
C ILE A 75 3.46 -6.48 -21.15
N GLU A 76 4.21 -6.63 -22.24
CA GLU A 76 5.32 -7.57 -22.30
C GLU A 76 6.49 -7.08 -21.43
N VAL A 77 6.97 -7.95 -20.53
CA VAL A 77 8.11 -7.66 -19.65
C VAL A 77 9.37 -8.23 -20.26
N LYS A 78 10.36 -7.35 -20.54
CA LYS A 78 11.62 -7.69 -21.22
C LYS A 78 12.84 -7.67 -20.28
N PHE A 79 12.62 -7.85 -19.01
CA PHE A 79 13.68 -7.91 -18.00
C PHE A 79 13.44 -9.08 -17.05
N GLU A 80 14.51 -9.53 -16.43
CA GLU A 80 14.43 -10.61 -15.43
C GLU A 80 13.76 -10.11 -14.17
N VAL A 81 12.84 -10.93 -13.66
CA VAL A 81 12.07 -10.67 -12.44
C VAL A 81 12.36 -11.78 -11.43
N VAL A 82 12.58 -11.39 -10.20
CA VAL A 82 12.83 -12.31 -9.07
C VAL A 82 11.71 -12.21 -8.04
N GLU A 83 11.42 -13.32 -7.36
CA GLU A 83 10.62 -13.31 -6.14
C GLU A 83 11.42 -12.67 -5.01
N LEU A 84 10.73 -11.85 -4.20
CA LEU A 84 11.31 -11.22 -3.02
C LEU A 84 10.70 -11.82 -1.76
N GLY A 85 11.55 -12.11 -0.79
CA GLY A 85 11.13 -12.71 0.48
C GLY A 85 11.92 -12.15 1.67
N ASP A 86 11.94 -12.88 2.79
CA ASP A 86 12.54 -12.45 4.05
C ASP A 86 14.02 -12.05 3.89
N ALA A 87 14.77 -12.76 3.04
CA ALA A 87 16.17 -12.44 2.78
C ALA A 87 16.36 -11.07 2.11
N ASP A 88 15.34 -10.59 1.38
CA ASP A 88 15.36 -9.31 0.66
C ASP A 88 14.73 -8.17 1.48
N ALA A 89 14.09 -8.47 2.60
CA ALA A 89 13.34 -7.48 3.42
C ALA A 89 14.16 -6.23 3.79
N PRO A 90 15.46 -6.33 4.15
CA PRO A 90 16.27 -5.14 4.41
C PRO A 90 16.44 -4.24 3.18
N GLU A 91 16.66 -4.82 1.99
CA GLU A 91 16.78 -4.06 0.72
C GLU A 91 15.45 -3.45 0.32
N MET A 92 14.34 -4.19 0.48
CA MET A 92 12.98 -3.69 0.22
C MET A 92 12.66 -2.48 1.08
N LEU A 93 12.93 -2.56 2.39
CA LEU A 93 12.72 -1.47 3.31
C LEU A 93 13.60 -0.25 2.99
N ALA A 94 14.87 -0.48 2.63
CA ALA A 94 15.79 0.58 2.22
C ALA A 94 15.30 1.28 0.94
N LEU A 95 14.87 0.51 -0.06
CA LEU A 95 14.31 1.05 -1.31
C LEU A 95 13.02 1.84 -1.06
N ALA A 96 12.13 1.33 -0.21
CA ALA A 96 10.90 2.02 0.15
C ALA A 96 11.18 3.34 0.89
N ARG A 97 12.14 3.38 1.81
CA ARG A 97 12.55 4.61 2.49
C ARG A 97 13.16 5.66 1.55
N LEU A 98 13.89 5.19 0.53
CA LEU A 98 14.50 6.07 -0.47
C LEU A 98 13.47 6.67 -1.43
N THR A 99 12.40 5.93 -1.74
CA THR A 99 11.47 6.28 -2.83
C THR A 99 10.08 6.69 -2.36
N GLU A 100 9.75 6.43 -1.10
CA GLU A 100 8.49 6.80 -0.43
C GLU A 100 7.21 6.41 -1.22
N PRO A 101 7.04 5.12 -1.60
CA PRO A 101 5.89 4.67 -2.39
C PRO A 101 4.57 4.66 -1.59
N GLY A 102 4.60 5.07 -0.35
CA GLY A 102 3.57 4.97 0.66
C GLY A 102 4.06 4.16 1.87
N PRO A 103 3.19 3.89 2.85
CA PRO A 103 3.59 3.17 4.07
C PRO A 103 4.18 1.79 3.76
N PHE A 104 5.44 1.58 4.16
CA PHE A 104 6.16 0.31 4.03
C PHE A 104 7.04 0.09 5.28
N TYR A 105 6.88 -1.05 5.93
CA TYR A 105 7.45 -1.39 7.23
C TYR A 105 8.28 -2.66 7.12
N ALA A 106 8.94 -3.05 8.19
CA ALA A 106 9.89 -4.16 8.20
C ALA A 106 9.29 -5.50 7.73
N ARG A 107 7.99 -5.72 8.00
CA ARG A 107 7.27 -6.94 7.65
C ARG A 107 6.13 -6.73 6.64
N THR A 108 6.07 -5.58 5.97
CA THR A 108 5.04 -5.32 4.95
C THR A 108 5.07 -6.37 3.82
N HIS A 109 6.25 -6.89 3.49
CA HIS A 109 6.42 -7.92 2.46
C HIS A 109 5.71 -9.25 2.78
N GLU A 110 5.40 -9.51 4.05
CA GLU A 110 4.66 -10.71 4.48
C GLU A 110 3.13 -10.58 4.28
N LEU A 111 2.62 -9.40 3.92
CA LEU A 111 1.19 -9.18 3.64
C LEU A 111 0.73 -9.79 2.32
N GLY A 112 1.66 -10.03 1.40
CA GLY A 112 1.39 -10.64 0.11
C GLY A 112 2.66 -10.91 -0.68
N ARG A 113 2.50 -11.37 -1.91
CA ARG A 113 3.60 -11.70 -2.79
C ARG A 113 4.30 -10.42 -3.27
N PHE A 114 5.61 -10.37 -3.18
CA PHE A 114 6.45 -9.30 -3.74
C PHE A 114 7.39 -9.84 -4.81
N ILE A 115 7.59 -9.06 -5.87
CA ILE A 115 8.52 -9.33 -6.96
C ILE A 115 9.40 -8.11 -7.20
N GLY A 116 10.57 -8.33 -7.76
CA GLY A 116 11.50 -7.23 -8.01
C GLY A 116 12.45 -7.46 -9.18
N VAL A 117 13.24 -6.44 -9.45
CA VAL A 117 14.35 -6.47 -10.39
C VAL A 117 15.63 -6.20 -9.63
N LYS A 118 16.62 -7.09 -9.76
CA LYS A 118 17.98 -6.87 -9.23
C LYS A 118 18.92 -6.46 -10.36
N ARG A 119 19.73 -5.43 -10.13
CA ARG A 119 20.77 -4.94 -11.02
C ARG A 119 22.03 -4.61 -10.22
N ASP A 120 23.17 -5.07 -10.71
CA ASP A 120 24.48 -4.83 -10.07
C ASP A 120 24.49 -5.22 -8.59
N GLY A 121 23.82 -6.35 -8.24
CA GLY A 121 23.71 -6.85 -6.88
C GLY A 121 22.78 -6.06 -5.97
N ARG A 122 22.02 -5.08 -6.47
CA ARG A 122 21.07 -4.23 -5.71
C ARG A 122 19.64 -4.40 -6.19
N LEU A 123 18.67 -4.22 -5.28
CA LEU A 123 17.27 -4.14 -5.64
C LEU A 123 16.98 -2.82 -6.38
N ALA A 124 16.76 -2.92 -7.69
CA ALA A 124 16.51 -1.79 -8.57
C ALA A 124 15.05 -1.33 -8.56
N ALA A 125 14.11 -2.27 -8.44
CA ALA A 125 12.68 -1.99 -8.39
C ALA A 125 11.94 -3.13 -7.71
N MET A 126 10.78 -2.82 -7.13
CA MET A 126 9.86 -3.81 -6.58
C MET A 126 8.40 -3.41 -6.81
N ALA A 127 7.51 -4.39 -6.72
CA ALA A 127 6.07 -4.25 -6.60
C ALA A 127 5.52 -5.50 -5.89
N GLY A 128 4.38 -5.39 -5.24
CA GLY A 128 3.77 -6.54 -4.57
C GLY A 128 2.32 -6.33 -4.21
N GLU A 129 1.83 -7.19 -3.34
CA GLU A 129 0.47 -7.21 -2.83
C GLU A 129 0.44 -6.77 -1.37
N ARG A 130 -0.63 -6.10 -0.92
CA ARG A 130 -0.75 -5.67 0.48
C ARG A 130 -2.10 -5.99 1.09
N MET A 131 -3.12 -5.20 0.78
CA MET A 131 -4.46 -5.41 1.33
C MET A 131 -5.25 -6.39 0.47
N ARG A 132 -5.94 -7.32 1.12
CA ARG A 132 -6.76 -8.30 0.43
C ARG A 132 -8.11 -8.43 1.13
N PHE A 133 -9.19 -8.31 0.36
CA PHE A 133 -10.56 -8.57 0.81
C PHE A 133 -11.25 -9.53 -0.17
N PRO A 134 -12.42 -10.09 0.19
CA PRO A 134 -13.13 -10.97 -0.72
C PRO A 134 -13.30 -10.38 -2.12
N GLY A 135 -12.69 -11.03 -3.13
CA GLY A 135 -12.74 -10.63 -4.53
C GLY A 135 -11.76 -9.52 -4.96
N TYR A 136 -10.95 -8.95 -4.05
CA TYR A 136 -10.05 -7.84 -4.37
C TYR A 136 -8.68 -8.01 -3.72
N CYS A 137 -7.61 -7.60 -4.44
CA CYS A 137 -6.25 -7.55 -3.91
C CYS A 137 -5.53 -6.27 -4.36
N GLU A 138 -4.79 -5.65 -3.45
CA GLU A 138 -4.10 -4.39 -3.70
C GLU A 138 -2.71 -4.59 -4.31
N VAL A 139 -2.46 -3.95 -5.45
CA VAL A 139 -1.11 -3.73 -5.98
C VAL A 139 -0.47 -2.60 -5.17
N SER A 140 0.65 -2.87 -4.54
CA SER A 140 1.29 -1.96 -3.60
C SER A 140 2.81 -2.02 -3.63
N GLY A 141 3.47 -1.08 -2.94
CA GLY A 141 4.92 -1.03 -2.81
C GLY A 141 5.66 -0.82 -4.13
N VAL A 142 4.97 -0.29 -5.14
CA VAL A 142 5.55 -0.06 -6.47
C VAL A 142 6.58 1.07 -6.38
N CYS A 143 7.84 0.73 -6.56
CA CYS A 143 8.90 1.73 -6.55
C CYS A 143 10.12 1.29 -7.37
N THR A 144 10.88 2.29 -7.83
CA THR A 144 12.11 2.10 -8.61
C THR A 144 13.18 3.05 -8.09
N HIS A 145 14.35 2.48 -7.79
CA HIS A 145 15.52 3.25 -7.36
C HIS A 145 15.84 4.35 -8.39
N PRO A 146 16.17 5.57 -7.97
CA PRO A 146 16.43 6.70 -8.89
C PRO A 146 17.40 6.37 -10.03
N ASP A 147 18.49 5.67 -9.75
CA ASP A 147 19.51 5.30 -10.73
C ASP A 147 19.02 4.34 -11.83
N PHE A 148 17.88 3.66 -11.59
CA PHE A 148 17.32 2.66 -12.50
C PHE A 148 15.96 3.06 -13.09
N ARG A 149 15.59 4.34 -13.01
CA ARG A 149 14.38 4.86 -13.66
C ARG A 149 14.51 4.86 -15.19
N GLY A 150 13.38 4.94 -15.89
CA GLY A 150 13.36 4.96 -17.36
C GLY A 150 13.45 3.59 -18.05
N HIS A 151 13.60 2.49 -17.29
CA HIS A 151 13.68 1.13 -17.83
C HIS A 151 12.34 0.36 -17.88
N GLY A 152 11.24 1.02 -17.55
CA GLY A 152 9.91 0.40 -17.56
C GLY A 152 9.62 -0.56 -16.39
N TYR A 153 10.49 -0.63 -15.36
CA TYR A 153 10.35 -1.59 -14.26
C TYR A 153 9.04 -1.44 -13.50
N ALA A 154 8.64 -0.23 -13.13
CA ALA A 154 7.39 0.01 -12.40
C ALA A 154 6.18 -0.50 -13.19
N ALA A 155 6.09 -0.18 -14.48
CA ALA A 155 5.00 -0.63 -15.35
C ALA A 155 4.98 -2.15 -15.48
N GLY A 156 6.13 -2.77 -15.77
CA GLY A 156 6.24 -4.22 -15.94
C GLY A 156 5.91 -4.99 -14.67
N LEU A 157 6.47 -4.57 -13.52
CA LEU A 157 6.18 -5.23 -12.24
C LEU A 157 4.72 -5.07 -11.84
N SER A 158 4.14 -3.87 -11.99
CA SER A 158 2.71 -3.65 -11.71
C SER A 158 1.81 -4.51 -12.61
N SER A 159 2.17 -4.65 -13.90
CA SER A 159 1.46 -5.53 -14.83
C SER A 159 1.48 -6.98 -14.37
N LEU A 160 2.64 -7.50 -13.96
CA LEU A 160 2.77 -8.89 -13.50
C LEU A 160 2.01 -9.14 -12.19
N VAL A 161 2.10 -8.22 -11.22
CA VAL A 161 1.33 -8.35 -9.97
C VAL A 161 -0.17 -8.35 -10.27
N ALA A 162 -0.66 -7.41 -11.07
CA ALA A 162 -2.07 -7.34 -11.43
C ALA A 162 -2.55 -8.60 -12.18
N GLN A 163 -1.75 -9.12 -13.12
CA GLN A 163 -2.05 -10.39 -13.81
C GLN A 163 -2.16 -11.57 -12.84
N ASN A 164 -1.26 -11.66 -11.86
CA ASN A 164 -1.31 -12.70 -10.84
C ASN A 164 -2.57 -12.61 -9.97
N ILE A 165 -3.01 -11.39 -9.64
CA ILE A 165 -4.26 -11.15 -8.91
C ILE A 165 -5.45 -11.66 -9.75
N VAL A 166 -5.55 -11.25 -11.00
CA VAL A 166 -6.63 -11.71 -11.93
C VAL A 166 -6.62 -13.21 -12.13
N ALA A 167 -5.45 -13.84 -12.24
CA ALA A 167 -5.33 -15.29 -12.42
C ALA A 167 -5.89 -16.09 -11.22
N ARG A 168 -6.01 -15.46 -10.05
CA ARG A 168 -6.67 -16.05 -8.87
C ARG A 168 -8.18 -15.73 -8.79
N GLY A 169 -8.74 -15.06 -9.79
CA GLY A 169 -10.15 -14.65 -9.81
C GLY A 169 -10.45 -13.42 -8.95
N GLU A 170 -9.43 -12.61 -8.62
CA GLU A 170 -9.56 -11.38 -7.86
C GLU A 170 -9.41 -10.15 -8.76
N THR A 171 -10.00 -9.04 -8.35
CA THR A 171 -9.89 -7.75 -9.04
C THR A 171 -8.74 -6.94 -8.43
N PRO A 172 -7.72 -6.55 -9.20
CA PRO A 172 -6.65 -5.70 -8.71
C PRO A 172 -7.14 -4.27 -8.50
N PHE A 173 -6.74 -3.69 -7.38
CA PHE A 173 -6.91 -2.27 -7.09
C PHE A 173 -5.62 -1.68 -6.54
N LEU A 174 -5.53 -0.36 -6.44
CA LEU A 174 -4.40 0.33 -5.84
C LEU A 174 -4.83 1.70 -5.27
N HIS A 175 -3.94 2.28 -4.47
CA HIS A 175 -4.03 3.68 -4.06
C HIS A 175 -2.83 4.46 -4.60
N VAL A 176 -3.08 5.67 -5.09
CA VAL A 176 -2.05 6.55 -5.64
C VAL A 176 -2.29 7.99 -5.19
N TYR A 177 -1.22 8.73 -4.91
CA TYR A 177 -1.35 10.15 -4.63
C TYR A 177 -1.74 10.92 -5.89
N PRO A 178 -2.75 11.83 -5.85
CA PRO A 178 -3.25 12.55 -7.04
C PRO A 178 -2.20 13.38 -7.78
N HIS A 179 -1.14 13.79 -7.07
CA HIS A 179 -0.02 14.53 -7.65
C HIS A 179 1.01 13.63 -8.37
N ASN A 180 0.98 12.31 -8.16
CA ASN A 180 1.90 11.37 -8.80
C ASN A 180 1.44 11.00 -10.22
N ARG A 181 1.42 12.02 -11.11
CA ARG A 181 0.98 11.87 -12.49
C ARG A 181 1.71 10.79 -13.29
N PRO A 182 3.04 10.60 -13.12
CA PRO A 182 3.73 9.50 -13.81
C PRO A 182 3.22 8.12 -13.42
N ALA A 183 2.93 7.87 -12.14
CA ALA A 183 2.39 6.59 -11.69
C ALA A 183 0.94 6.39 -12.20
N ILE A 184 0.10 7.43 -12.13
CA ILE A 184 -1.27 7.39 -12.65
C ILE A 184 -1.27 6.99 -14.12
N ALA A 185 -0.42 7.61 -14.96
CA ALA A 185 -0.33 7.28 -16.38
C ALA A 185 0.09 5.82 -16.64
N ILE A 186 0.98 5.26 -15.81
CA ILE A 186 1.34 3.84 -15.87
C ILE A 186 0.11 2.97 -15.55
N TYR A 187 -0.61 3.29 -14.50
CA TYR A 187 -1.77 2.50 -14.07
C TYR A 187 -2.93 2.59 -15.07
N GLU A 188 -3.21 3.76 -15.62
CA GLU A 188 -4.21 3.95 -16.68
C GLU A 188 -3.86 3.11 -17.92
N ALA A 189 -2.59 3.12 -18.35
CA ALA A 189 -2.12 2.30 -19.47
C ALA A 189 -2.27 0.79 -19.23
N LEU A 190 -2.23 0.34 -17.97
CA LEU A 190 -2.46 -1.05 -17.57
C LEU A 190 -3.95 -1.41 -17.43
N GLY A 191 -4.87 -0.45 -17.59
CA GLY A 191 -6.32 -0.66 -17.50
C GLY A 191 -6.94 -0.29 -16.16
N PHE A 192 -6.16 0.26 -15.21
CA PHE A 192 -6.73 0.79 -13.98
C PHE A 192 -7.51 2.08 -14.25
N GLN A 193 -8.68 2.18 -13.67
CA GLN A 193 -9.55 3.35 -13.77
C GLN A 193 -9.77 3.96 -12.40
N HIS A 194 -9.85 5.28 -12.33
CA HIS A 194 -10.20 5.99 -11.11
C HIS A 194 -11.58 5.54 -10.62
N ARG A 195 -11.64 5.05 -9.39
CA ARG A 195 -12.89 4.63 -8.74
C ARG A 195 -13.46 5.73 -7.84
N ARG A 196 -12.63 6.24 -6.95
CA ARG A 196 -12.99 7.34 -6.03
C ARG A 196 -11.76 7.97 -5.40
N SER A 197 -11.91 9.21 -4.97
CA SER A 197 -10.92 9.84 -4.09
C SER A 197 -11.16 9.43 -2.64
N MET A 198 -10.07 9.19 -1.94
CA MET A 198 -10.01 8.78 -0.54
C MET A 198 -9.11 9.75 0.23
N THR A 199 -9.17 9.67 1.54
CA THR A 199 -8.26 10.38 2.44
C THR A 199 -7.55 9.37 3.34
N LEU A 200 -6.22 9.39 3.33
CA LEU A 200 -5.42 8.74 4.35
C LEU A 200 -5.29 9.71 5.52
N THR A 201 -5.97 9.42 6.62
CA THR A 201 -5.86 10.16 7.88
C THR A 201 -4.88 9.44 8.79
N ILE A 202 -3.83 10.14 9.25
CA ILE A 202 -2.91 9.62 10.27
C ILE A 202 -3.24 10.27 11.60
N LEU A 203 -3.57 9.43 12.57
CA LEU A 203 -3.84 9.80 13.97
C LEU A 203 -2.69 9.35 14.87
N GLY A 204 -2.39 10.09 15.90
CA GLY A 204 -1.39 9.74 16.92
C GLY A 204 -1.88 10.03 18.33
N ARG A 205 -1.16 9.53 19.34
CA ARG A 205 -1.49 9.87 20.73
C ARG A 205 -1.18 11.35 21.00
N ARG A 206 -2.08 11.97 21.73
CA ARG A 206 -1.80 13.32 22.29
C ARG A 206 -0.62 13.23 23.26
N SER A 207 0.27 14.22 23.15
CA SER A 207 1.45 14.40 24.05
C SER A 207 1.02 14.82 25.46
#